data_b51733a13dc88d0c73280bfe6cc4bab3
#
_entry.id   b51733a13dc88d0c73280bfe6cc4bab3
#
_cell.length_a   1.000
_cell.length_b   1.000
_cell.length_c   1.000
_cell.angle_alpha   90.00
_cell.angle_beta   90.00
_cell.angle_gamma   90.00
#
_symmetry.space_group_name_H-M   'P 1'
#
loop_
_entity.id
_entity.type
_entity.pdbx_description
1 polymer ?
#
loop_
_entity_poly.entity_id
_entity_poly.type
_entity_poly.pdbx_seq_one_letter_code
_entity_poly.pdbx_strand_id
1 'polypeptide(L)'
;MTAEKVALYARVSTTDKGQQPETQLMPLRDFCQVQGWEIFREYIDTASALDVAHRTAWRELLDDAAKKKFKIVLVFKLDRAFRSVKHMHDTLAIWVVLGVSFRSIREQFDTGTALGRLLLNLLASLAEFELELIRERVKAGMYRAAKEGKKIGRPRVTARRGFDTRYKMVLEWLKAGEISRRKAAKELGIGYASLKRLLDT
;
A
#
# COMPACT_ATOMS: atom_id res chain seq x y z
N MET A 1 -19.54 -19.36 30.79
CA MET A 1 -19.20 -18.99 29.37
C MET A 1 -17.83 -18.36 29.40
N THR A 2 -16.87 -18.87 28.64
CA THR A 2 -15.54 -18.24 28.53
C THR A 2 -15.66 -16.91 27.80
N ALA A 3 -15.16 -15.83 28.42
CA ALA A 3 -15.15 -14.51 27.79
C ALA A 3 -14.44 -14.56 26.41
N GLU A 4 -14.97 -13.86 25.43
CA GLU A 4 -14.33 -13.80 24.11
C GLU A 4 -13.06 -12.97 24.17
N LYS A 5 -11.95 -13.49 23.63
CA LYS A 5 -10.67 -12.79 23.57
C LYS A 5 -10.64 -11.80 22.43
N VAL A 6 -10.25 -10.56 22.72
CA VAL A 6 -10.25 -9.43 21.80
C VAL A 6 -8.87 -8.81 21.71
N ALA A 7 -8.40 -8.55 20.50
CA ALA A 7 -7.21 -7.76 20.22
C ALA A 7 -7.62 -6.30 19.98
N LEU A 8 -7.01 -5.37 20.68
CA LEU A 8 -7.19 -3.94 20.43
C LEU A 8 -6.09 -3.43 19.51
N TYR A 9 -6.43 -2.64 18.51
CA TYR A 9 -5.45 -2.00 17.67
C TYR A 9 -5.64 -0.48 17.61
N ALA A 10 -4.56 0.23 17.85
CA ALA A 10 -4.50 1.70 17.76
C ALA A 10 -3.30 2.14 16.90
N ARG A 11 -3.48 3.23 16.16
CA ARG A 11 -2.41 3.84 15.38
C ARG A 11 -2.42 5.36 15.55
N VAL A 12 -1.26 5.91 15.92
CA VAL A 12 -1.02 7.34 15.99
C VAL A 12 -0.07 7.78 14.87
N SER A 13 -0.29 8.98 14.33
CA SER A 13 0.57 9.54 13.31
C SER A 13 1.83 10.15 13.93
N THR A 14 2.98 9.97 13.28
CA THR A 14 4.23 10.63 13.69
C THR A 14 4.20 12.16 13.50
N THR A 15 3.29 12.66 12.65
CA THR A 15 3.16 14.09 12.33
C THR A 15 2.23 14.86 13.28
N ASP A 16 1.31 14.17 13.94
CA ASP A 16 0.35 14.77 14.88
C ASP A 16 0.93 14.75 16.30
N LYS A 17 1.67 15.77 16.65
CA LYS A 17 2.35 15.95 17.97
C LYS A 17 1.41 15.93 19.20
N GLY A 18 0.11 15.69 19.05
CA GLY A 18 -0.87 15.69 20.15
C GLY A 18 -1.74 14.44 20.25
N GLN A 19 -1.65 13.48 19.33
CA GLN A 19 -2.47 12.27 19.40
C GLN A 19 -1.78 11.20 20.26
N GLN A 20 -2.32 10.98 21.45
CA GLN A 20 -1.90 9.87 22.31
C GLN A 20 -2.70 8.62 21.94
N PRO A 21 -2.10 7.41 21.95
CA PRO A 21 -2.81 6.14 21.74
C PRO A 21 -4.01 5.98 22.68
N GLU A 22 -3.93 6.53 23.89
CA GLU A 22 -4.96 6.47 24.91
C GLU A 22 -6.30 7.05 24.46
N THR A 23 -6.32 8.06 23.58
CA THR A 23 -7.56 8.62 23.04
C THR A 23 -8.37 7.61 22.22
N GLN A 24 -7.69 6.55 21.72
CA GLN A 24 -8.32 5.44 21.02
C GLN A 24 -8.52 4.24 21.95
N LEU A 25 -7.53 3.92 22.78
CA LEU A 25 -7.55 2.73 23.63
C LEU A 25 -8.57 2.81 24.78
N MET A 26 -8.74 3.99 25.40
CA MET A 26 -9.70 4.15 26.49
C MET A 26 -11.14 3.77 26.06
N PRO A 27 -11.71 4.32 24.97
CA PRO A 27 -13.04 3.91 24.50
C PRO A 27 -13.11 2.42 24.09
N LEU A 28 -11.99 1.83 23.64
CA LEU A 28 -11.95 0.41 23.27
C LEU A 28 -12.00 -0.48 24.52
N ARG A 29 -11.27 -0.13 25.58
CA ARG A 29 -11.30 -0.85 26.88
C ARG A 29 -12.69 -0.76 27.52
N ASP A 30 -13.28 0.43 27.54
CA ASP A 30 -14.63 0.63 28.08
C ASP A 30 -15.65 -0.23 27.34
N PHE A 31 -15.54 -0.27 26.00
CA PHE A 31 -16.40 -1.11 25.17
C PHE A 31 -16.23 -2.60 25.50
N CYS A 32 -15.00 -3.09 25.65
CA CYS A 32 -14.73 -4.47 26.04
C CYS A 32 -15.33 -4.79 27.42
N GLN A 33 -15.20 -3.88 28.38
CA GLN A 33 -15.77 -4.04 29.72
C GLN A 33 -17.30 -4.18 29.67
N VAL A 34 -17.99 -3.32 28.91
CA VAL A 34 -19.45 -3.36 28.73
C VAL A 34 -19.89 -4.68 28.06
N GLN A 35 -19.10 -5.20 27.11
CA GLN A 35 -19.41 -6.45 26.41
C GLN A 35 -19.00 -7.72 27.22
N GLY A 36 -18.29 -7.57 28.33
CA GLY A 36 -17.74 -8.69 29.08
C GLY A 36 -16.64 -9.46 28.34
N TRP A 37 -15.88 -8.78 27.49
CA TRP A 37 -14.79 -9.37 26.71
C TRP A 37 -13.45 -9.29 27.44
N GLU A 38 -12.60 -10.32 27.21
CA GLU A 38 -11.23 -10.37 27.71
C GLU A 38 -10.27 -9.72 26.70
N ILE A 39 -9.54 -8.69 27.10
CA ILE A 39 -8.51 -8.09 26.24
C ILE A 39 -7.31 -9.03 26.19
N PHE A 40 -7.04 -9.63 25.04
CA PHE A 40 -5.88 -10.48 24.82
C PHE A 40 -4.58 -9.65 24.79
N ARG A 41 -4.57 -8.58 23.99
CA ARG A 41 -3.40 -7.68 23.84
C ARG A 41 -3.81 -6.39 23.12
N GLU A 42 -3.08 -5.32 23.44
CA GLU A 42 -3.14 -4.04 22.75
C GLU A 42 -1.95 -3.92 21.79
N TYR A 43 -2.23 -3.61 20.54
CA TYR A 43 -1.26 -3.44 19.46
C TYR A 43 -1.24 -1.96 19.06
N ILE A 44 -0.07 -1.32 19.22
CA ILE A 44 0.05 0.12 19.03
C ILE A 44 1.15 0.41 18.02
N ASP A 45 0.80 1.08 16.91
CA ASP A 45 1.76 1.58 15.94
C ASP A 45 1.87 3.10 15.98
N THR A 46 3.10 3.59 15.92
CA THR A 46 3.40 5.00 15.72
C THR A 46 3.96 5.16 14.30
N ALA A 47 3.07 5.30 13.32
CA ALA A 47 3.45 5.35 11.91
C ALA A 47 2.39 6.05 11.06
N SER A 48 2.81 6.62 9.92
CA SER A 48 1.90 7.09 8.88
C SER A 48 1.06 5.92 8.33
N ALA A 49 -0.17 6.19 7.88
CA ALA A 49 -1.03 5.20 7.24
C ALA A 49 -0.38 4.59 5.98
N LEU A 50 0.47 5.35 5.30
CA LEU A 50 1.18 4.94 4.08
C LEU A 50 2.42 4.09 4.37
N ASP A 51 2.97 4.18 5.57
CA ASP A 51 4.20 3.52 5.96
C ASP A 51 3.92 2.14 6.56
N VAL A 52 3.70 1.17 5.70
CA VAL A 52 3.42 -0.23 6.10
C VAL A 52 4.67 -0.93 6.63
N ALA A 53 5.87 -0.49 6.20
CA ALA A 53 7.12 -1.09 6.62
C ALA A 53 7.39 -0.92 8.12
N HIS A 54 6.91 0.18 8.71
CA HIS A 54 7.09 0.50 10.12
C HIS A 54 5.89 0.16 11.02
N ARG A 55 4.87 -0.54 10.50
CA ARG A 55 3.73 -1.03 11.29
C ARG A 55 4.03 -2.41 11.88
N THR A 56 4.92 -2.44 12.86
CA THR A 56 5.35 -3.71 13.50
C THR A 56 4.23 -4.35 14.30
N ALA A 57 3.47 -3.55 15.06
CA ALA A 57 2.35 -4.05 15.86
C ALA A 57 1.20 -4.60 14.97
N TRP A 58 0.96 -4.00 13.80
CA TRP A 58 0.01 -4.54 12.82
C TRP A 58 0.44 -5.92 12.31
N ARG A 59 1.73 -6.11 12.01
CA ARG A 59 2.24 -7.42 11.56
C ARG A 59 2.10 -8.48 12.66
N GLU A 60 2.44 -8.13 13.92
CA GLU A 60 2.23 -9.03 15.05
C GLU A 60 0.75 -9.39 15.23
N LEU A 61 -0.16 -8.41 15.06
CA LEU A 61 -1.60 -8.65 15.09
C LEU A 61 -2.04 -9.67 14.02
N LEU A 62 -1.55 -9.53 12.78
CA LEU A 62 -1.86 -10.47 11.70
C LEU A 62 -1.34 -11.88 12.01
N ASP A 63 -0.12 -11.99 12.53
CA ASP A 63 0.48 -13.27 12.91
C ASP A 63 -0.28 -13.95 14.05
N ASP A 64 -0.72 -13.18 15.05
CA ASP A 64 -1.49 -13.69 16.16
C ASP A 64 -2.93 -14.05 15.77
N ALA A 65 -3.52 -13.34 14.80
CA ALA A 65 -4.79 -13.70 14.17
C ALA A 65 -4.69 -15.04 13.43
N ALA A 66 -3.61 -15.25 12.65
CA ALA A 66 -3.36 -16.50 11.96
C ALA A 66 -3.21 -17.69 12.92
N LYS A 67 -2.65 -17.43 14.12
CA LYS A 67 -2.53 -18.42 15.22
C LYS A 67 -3.81 -18.54 16.05
N LYS A 68 -4.89 -17.83 15.70
CA LYS A 68 -6.20 -17.86 16.38
C LYS A 68 -6.13 -17.54 17.88
N LYS A 69 -5.25 -16.62 18.29
CA LYS A 69 -5.07 -16.27 19.71
C LYS A 69 -6.23 -15.45 20.28
N PHE A 70 -7.03 -14.85 19.43
CA PHE A 70 -8.22 -14.07 19.72
C PHE A 70 -9.28 -14.30 18.64
N LYS A 71 -10.52 -13.88 18.91
CA LYS A 71 -11.65 -14.01 17.98
C LYS A 71 -12.10 -12.70 17.37
N ILE A 72 -11.75 -11.59 18.00
CA ILE A 72 -12.22 -10.27 17.60
C ILE A 72 -11.03 -9.33 17.54
N VAL A 73 -10.97 -8.51 16.48
CA VAL A 73 -10.11 -7.33 16.40
C VAL A 73 -10.99 -6.10 16.55
N LEU A 74 -10.69 -5.26 17.52
CA LEU A 74 -11.44 -4.04 17.81
C LEU A 74 -10.58 -2.81 17.53
N VAL A 75 -11.13 -1.85 16.80
CA VAL A 75 -10.48 -0.57 16.50
C VAL A 75 -11.44 0.60 16.76
N PHE A 76 -10.88 1.77 17.02
CA PHE A 76 -11.69 2.97 17.22
C PHE A 76 -12.29 3.47 15.90
N LYS A 77 -11.48 3.46 14.80
CA LYS A 77 -11.86 3.88 13.46
C LYS A 77 -11.23 2.99 12.39
N LEU A 78 -11.92 2.82 11.26
CA LEU A 78 -11.44 2.05 10.11
C LEU A 78 -10.10 2.57 9.55
N ASP A 79 -9.92 3.89 9.49
CA ASP A 79 -8.71 4.53 8.96
C ASP A 79 -7.46 4.30 9.85
N ARG A 80 -7.64 3.86 11.09
CA ARG A 80 -6.52 3.45 11.95
C ARG A 80 -5.94 2.12 11.50
N ALA A 81 -6.79 1.17 11.11
CA ALA A 81 -6.39 -0.17 10.66
C ALA A 81 -5.98 -0.19 9.18
N PHE A 82 -6.79 0.40 8.32
CA PHE A 82 -6.68 0.24 6.87
C PHE A 82 -6.25 1.51 6.15
N ARG A 83 -5.49 1.34 5.07
CA ARG A 83 -4.99 2.41 4.19
C ARG A 83 -5.84 2.64 2.95
N SER A 84 -6.67 1.65 2.57
CA SER A 84 -7.54 1.68 1.42
C SER A 84 -8.66 0.65 1.58
N VAL A 85 -9.75 0.81 0.82
CA VAL A 85 -10.85 -0.15 0.79
C VAL A 85 -10.37 -1.54 0.34
N LYS A 86 -9.48 -1.59 -0.66
CA LYS A 86 -8.88 -2.86 -1.10
C LYS A 86 -8.11 -3.55 0.02
N HIS A 87 -7.24 -2.84 0.74
CA HIS A 87 -6.49 -3.39 1.88
C HIS A 87 -7.42 -3.88 2.99
N MET A 88 -8.50 -3.15 3.26
CA MET A 88 -9.53 -3.56 4.21
C MET A 88 -10.19 -4.86 3.76
N HIS A 89 -10.69 -4.92 2.53
CA HIS A 89 -11.35 -6.10 1.99
C HIS A 89 -10.44 -7.33 2.04
N ASP A 90 -9.21 -7.23 1.51
CA ASP A 90 -8.26 -8.34 1.44
C ASP A 90 -7.94 -8.89 2.85
N THR A 91 -7.72 -7.99 3.82
CA THR A 91 -7.46 -8.39 5.21
C THR A 91 -8.67 -9.05 5.87
N LEU A 92 -9.85 -8.42 5.75
CA LEU A 92 -11.05 -8.92 6.39
C LEU A 92 -11.56 -10.23 5.77
N ALA A 93 -11.37 -10.44 4.47
CA ALA A 93 -11.66 -11.71 3.81
C ALA A 93 -10.83 -12.87 4.40
N ILE A 94 -9.53 -12.63 4.66
CA ILE A 94 -8.67 -13.60 5.33
C ILE A 94 -9.16 -13.87 6.76
N TRP A 95 -9.50 -12.83 7.52
CA TRP A 95 -9.96 -12.98 8.90
C TRP A 95 -11.29 -13.73 9.00
N VAL A 96 -12.21 -13.53 8.06
CA VAL A 96 -13.46 -14.32 7.99
C VAL A 96 -13.15 -15.81 7.85
N VAL A 97 -12.21 -16.20 6.98
CA VAL A 97 -11.78 -17.60 6.81
C VAL A 97 -11.12 -18.14 8.09
N LEU A 98 -10.35 -17.31 8.80
CA LEU A 98 -9.73 -17.68 10.08
C LEU A 98 -10.73 -17.76 11.25
N GLY A 99 -11.97 -17.28 11.06
CA GLY A 99 -12.96 -17.17 12.14
C GLY A 99 -12.72 -15.99 13.08
N VAL A 100 -11.98 -14.97 12.63
CA VAL A 100 -11.73 -13.72 13.35
C VAL A 100 -12.67 -12.65 12.82
N SER A 101 -13.47 -12.05 13.70
CA SER A 101 -14.31 -10.90 13.36
C SER A 101 -13.57 -9.58 13.59
N PHE A 102 -13.97 -8.57 12.86
CA PHE A 102 -13.45 -7.21 12.98
C PHE A 102 -14.56 -6.24 13.35
N ARG A 103 -14.31 -5.35 14.29
CA ARG A 103 -15.26 -4.33 14.71
C ARG A 103 -14.61 -2.96 14.81
N SER A 104 -15.27 -1.94 14.26
CA SER A 104 -14.96 -0.53 14.45
C SER A 104 -16.06 0.13 15.26
N ILE A 105 -15.67 0.86 16.33
CA ILE A 105 -16.64 1.47 17.23
C ILE A 105 -17.31 2.69 16.55
N ARG A 106 -16.50 3.56 15.93
CA ARG A 106 -17.01 4.83 15.43
C ARG A 106 -17.93 4.65 14.23
N GLU A 107 -17.59 3.79 13.29
CA GLU A 107 -18.41 3.52 12.11
C GLU A 107 -19.49 2.45 12.36
N GLN A 108 -19.52 1.85 13.56
CA GLN A 108 -20.42 0.75 13.92
C GLN A 108 -20.35 -0.42 12.90
N PHE A 109 -19.16 -0.64 12.35
CA PHE A 109 -18.92 -1.67 11.37
C PHE A 109 -18.49 -2.97 12.06
N ASP A 110 -19.17 -4.08 11.78
CA ASP A 110 -18.94 -5.38 12.43
C ASP A 110 -19.06 -6.53 11.43
N THR A 111 -17.96 -7.17 11.08
CA THR A 111 -17.94 -8.32 10.16
C THR A 111 -18.53 -9.59 10.76
N GLY A 112 -18.76 -9.65 12.06
CA GLY A 112 -19.48 -10.74 12.73
C GLY A 112 -20.96 -10.79 12.32
N THR A 113 -21.52 -9.67 11.86
CA THR A 113 -22.92 -9.58 11.44
C THR A 113 -23.08 -9.84 9.93
N ALA A 114 -24.27 -10.34 9.52
CA ALA A 114 -24.58 -10.50 8.10
C ALA A 114 -24.55 -9.18 7.33
N LEU A 115 -25.03 -8.10 7.95
CA LEU A 115 -25.04 -6.75 7.38
C LEU A 115 -23.59 -6.24 7.19
N GLY A 116 -22.71 -6.41 8.16
CA GLY A 116 -21.32 -5.98 8.04
C GLY A 116 -20.58 -6.72 6.91
N ARG A 117 -20.82 -8.02 6.75
CA ARG A 117 -20.27 -8.78 5.61
C ARG A 117 -20.82 -8.31 4.26
N LEU A 118 -22.12 -8.00 4.19
CA LEU A 118 -22.73 -7.43 2.98
C LEU A 118 -22.10 -6.08 2.63
N LEU A 119 -21.95 -5.18 3.61
CA LEU A 119 -21.31 -3.89 3.42
C LEU A 119 -19.86 -4.01 2.96
N LEU A 120 -19.10 -4.98 3.51
CA LEU A 120 -17.72 -5.25 3.08
C LEU A 120 -17.66 -5.60 1.59
N ASN A 121 -18.52 -6.51 1.13
CA ASN A 121 -18.58 -6.92 -0.27
C ASN A 121 -19.02 -5.77 -1.19
N LEU A 122 -19.98 -4.97 -0.76
CA LEU A 122 -20.44 -3.80 -1.52
C LEU A 122 -19.30 -2.77 -1.70
N LEU A 123 -18.58 -2.47 -0.63
CA LEU A 123 -17.44 -1.54 -0.68
C LEU A 123 -16.32 -2.07 -1.59
N ALA A 124 -16.07 -3.37 -1.59
CA ALA A 124 -15.09 -3.98 -2.49
C ALA A 124 -15.49 -3.82 -3.96
N SER A 125 -16.74 -4.14 -4.29
CA SER A 125 -17.27 -3.98 -5.66
C SER A 125 -17.24 -2.53 -6.12
N LEU A 126 -17.53 -1.58 -5.24
CA LEU A 126 -17.45 -0.14 -5.54
C LEU A 126 -16.00 0.29 -5.82
N ALA A 127 -15.04 -0.19 -5.02
CA ALA A 127 -13.63 0.12 -5.24
C ALA A 127 -13.09 -0.46 -6.56
N GLU A 128 -13.53 -1.65 -6.97
CA GLU A 128 -13.20 -2.23 -8.27
C GLU A 128 -13.78 -1.41 -9.41
N PHE A 129 -15.03 -1.01 -9.30
CA PHE A 129 -15.68 -0.15 -10.29
C PHE A 129 -14.97 1.20 -10.44
N GLU A 130 -14.59 1.85 -9.35
CA GLU A 130 -13.79 3.09 -9.41
C GLU A 130 -12.47 2.89 -10.14
N LEU A 131 -11.77 1.78 -9.89
CA LEU A 131 -10.52 1.45 -10.60
C LEU A 131 -10.73 1.24 -12.10
N GLU A 132 -11.85 0.62 -12.50
CA GLU A 132 -12.20 0.46 -13.92
C GLU A 132 -12.44 1.81 -14.59
N LEU A 133 -13.22 2.69 -13.96
CA LEU A 133 -13.43 4.05 -14.48
C LEU A 133 -12.12 4.84 -14.65
N ILE A 134 -11.20 4.71 -13.70
CA ILE A 134 -9.87 5.33 -13.80
C ILE A 134 -9.10 4.76 -14.98
N ARG A 135 -9.08 3.43 -15.16
CA ARG A 135 -8.42 2.76 -16.29
C ARG A 135 -8.99 3.21 -17.64
N GLU A 136 -10.31 3.34 -17.74
CA GLU A 136 -10.97 3.83 -18.96
C GLU A 136 -10.56 5.27 -19.28
N ARG A 137 -10.56 6.15 -18.27
CA ARG A 137 -10.11 7.56 -18.45
C ARG A 137 -8.66 7.64 -18.89
N VAL A 138 -7.77 6.82 -18.30
CA VAL A 138 -6.36 6.76 -18.70
C VAL A 138 -6.23 6.27 -20.15
N LYS A 139 -6.93 5.18 -20.53
CA LYS A 139 -6.93 4.67 -21.91
C LYS A 139 -7.43 5.72 -22.90
N ALA A 140 -8.52 6.41 -22.60
CA ALA A 140 -9.06 7.47 -23.43
C ALA A 140 -8.08 8.66 -23.56
N GLY A 141 -7.41 9.03 -22.47
CA GLY A 141 -6.36 10.06 -22.47
C GLY A 141 -5.15 9.67 -23.32
N MET A 142 -4.69 8.43 -23.20
CA MET A 142 -3.59 7.88 -24.03
C MET A 142 -3.98 7.86 -25.52
N TYR A 143 -5.17 7.40 -25.83
CA TYR A 143 -5.66 7.39 -27.22
C TYR A 143 -5.70 8.80 -27.83
N ARG A 144 -6.20 9.80 -27.07
CA ARG A 144 -6.19 11.20 -27.51
C ARG A 144 -4.76 11.70 -27.73
N ALA A 145 -3.87 11.47 -26.79
CA ALA A 145 -2.46 11.87 -26.91
C ALA A 145 -1.78 11.22 -28.12
N ALA A 146 -2.08 9.95 -28.42
CA ALA A 146 -1.57 9.27 -29.62
C ALA A 146 -2.10 9.91 -30.91
N LYS A 147 -3.40 10.26 -30.95
CA LYS A 147 -3.98 10.99 -32.10
C LYS A 147 -3.36 12.38 -32.32
N GLU A 148 -2.99 13.05 -31.22
CA GLU A 148 -2.26 14.34 -31.29
C GLU A 148 -0.77 14.16 -31.64
N GLY A 149 -0.32 12.97 -31.98
CA GLY A 149 1.08 12.69 -32.34
C GLY A 149 2.06 12.70 -31.16
N LYS A 150 1.55 12.77 -29.92
CA LYS A 150 2.39 12.70 -28.72
C LYS A 150 2.93 11.28 -28.54
N LYS A 151 4.25 11.15 -28.38
CA LYS A 151 4.88 9.86 -28.08
C LYS A 151 4.53 9.42 -26.66
N ILE A 152 3.81 8.30 -26.56
CA ILE A 152 3.43 7.70 -25.28
C ILE A 152 4.51 6.71 -24.86
N GLY A 153 4.82 6.67 -23.58
CA GLY A 153 5.78 5.76 -22.98
C GLY A 153 7.07 6.44 -22.51
N ARG A 154 8.04 5.61 -22.13
CA ARG A 154 9.33 6.12 -21.66
C ARG A 154 10.07 6.83 -22.80
N PRO A 155 10.51 8.10 -22.62
CA PRO A 155 11.29 8.81 -23.64
C PRO A 155 12.53 8.00 -24.04
N ARG A 156 12.85 8.02 -25.35
CA ARG A 156 14.09 7.38 -25.80
C ARG A 156 15.28 8.05 -25.13
N VAL A 157 16.31 7.27 -24.86
CA VAL A 157 17.55 7.77 -24.23
C VAL A 157 18.18 8.89 -25.04
N THR A 158 18.13 8.80 -26.37
CA THR A 158 18.60 9.81 -27.32
C THR A 158 17.87 11.15 -27.23
N ALA A 159 16.65 11.16 -26.67
CA ALA A 159 15.87 12.41 -26.48
C ALA A 159 16.27 13.19 -25.21
N ARG A 160 17.23 12.71 -24.41
CA ARG A 160 17.73 13.44 -23.23
C ARG A 160 18.54 14.63 -23.67
N ARG A 161 18.30 15.77 -23.01
CA ARG A 161 19.06 17.01 -23.27
C ARG A 161 20.57 16.75 -23.12
N GLY A 162 21.34 17.13 -24.14
CA GLY A 162 22.80 16.97 -24.19
C GLY A 162 23.27 15.52 -24.39
N PHE A 163 22.38 14.57 -24.70
CA PHE A 163 22.78 13.20 -24.97
C PHE A 163 23.65 13.10 -26.23
N ASP A 164 23.29 13.76 -27.31
CA ASP A 164 24.01 13.68 -28.58
C ASP A 164 25.45 14.21 -28.45
N THR A 165 25.65 15.33 -27.73
CA THR A 165 26.97 15.89 -27.48
C THR A 165 27.84 14.93 -26.66
N ARG A 166 27.26 14.40 -25.58
CA ARG A 166 27.95 13.42 -24.73
C ARG A 166 28.23 12.12 -25.48
N TYR A 167 27.30 11.67 -26.30
CA TYR A 167 27.45 10.45 -27.10
C TYR A 167 28.59 10.57 -28.11
N LYS A 168 28.73 11.72 -28.80
CA LYS A 168 29.87 11.97 -29.71
C LYS A 168 31.21 11.91 -28.99
N MET A 169 31.35 12.58 -27.85
CA MET A 169 32.58 12.50 -27.04
C MET A 169 32.93 11.07 -26.60
N VAL A 170 31.94 10.35 -26.11
CA VAL A 170 32.12 8.98 -25.64
C VAL A 170 32.49 8.03 -26.78
N LEU A 171 31.94 8.28 -28.00
CA LEU A 171 32.31 7.54 -29.21
C LEU A 171 33.78 7.77 -29.61
N GLU A 172 34.30 9.00 -29.52
CA GLU A 172 35.69 9.30 -29.77
C GLU A 172 36.62 8.55 -28.83
N TRP A 173 36.36 8.59 -27.52
CA TRP A 173 37.11 7.84 -26.53
C TRP A 173 37.08 6.33 -26.77
N LEU A 174 35.96 5.82 -27.23
CA LEU A 174 35.78 4.40 -27.51
C LEU A 174 36.54 3.97 -28.76
N LYS A 175 36.59 4.84 -29.80
CA LYS A 175 37.39 4.64 -31.03
C LYS A 175 38.89 4.77 -30.74
N ALA A 176 39.31 5.68 -29.88
CA ALA A 176 40.69 5.85 -29.45
C ALA A 176 41.17 4.72 -28.50
N GLY A 177 40.27 3.82 -28.09
CA GLY A 177 40.62 2.74 -27.14
C GLY A 177 40.82 3.19 -25.69
N GLU A 178 40.49 4.44 -25.36
CA GLU A 178 40.67 5.03 -24.04
C GLU A 178 39.71 4.47 -23.00
N ILE A 179 38.51 4.02 -23.44
CA ILE A 179 37.50 3.46 -22.55
C ILE A 179 36.88 2.18 -23.10
N SER A 180 36.49 1.27 -22.21
CA SER A 180 35.76 0.06 -22.58
C SER A 180 34.27 0.36 -22.86
N ARG A 181 33.58 -0.52 -23.63
CA ARG A 181 32.14 -0.41 -23.89
C ARG A 181 31.31 -0.34 -22.60
N ARG A 182 31.73 -1.03 -21.52
CA ARG A 182 31.06 -0.96 -20.22
C ARG A 182 31.22 0.41 -19.58
N LYS A 183 32.41 0.99 -19.64
CA LYS A 183 32.69 2.35 -19.11
C LYS A 183 31.91 3.39 -19.92
N ALA A 184 31.89 3.26 -21.26
CA ALA A 184 31.10 4.11 -22.16
C ALA A 184 29.59 4.10 -21.82
N ALA A 185 29.03 2.95 -21.54
CA ALA A 185 27.61 2.85 -21.11
C ALA A 185 27.37 3.57 -19.79
N LYS A 186 28.29 3.44 -18.84
CA LYS A 186 28.23 4.14 -17.53
C LYS A 186 28.33 5.65 -17.68
N GLU A 187 29.24 6.15 -18.51
CA GLU A 187 29.42 7.59 -18.80
C GLU A 187 28.16 8.21 -19.44
N LEU A 188 27.47 7.45 -20.31
CA LEU A 188 26.22 7.88 -20.92
C LEU A 188 24.99 7.72 -19.98
N GLY A 189 25.15 7.08 -18.82
CA GLY A 189 24.05 6.78 -17.89
C GLY A 189 23.00 5.85 -18.53
N ILE A 190 23.44 4.86 -19.32
CA ILE A 190 22.59 3.88 -20.02
C ILE A 190 23.05 2.45 -19.75
N GLY A 191 22.14 1.50 -19.98
CA GLY A 191 22.50 0.07 -19.94
C GLY A 191 23.39 -0.35 -21.13
N TYR A 192 24.26 -1.34 -20.90
CA TYR A 192 25.16 -1.90 -21.92
C TYR A 192 24.42 -2.35 -23.21
N ALA A 193 23.25 -3.01 -23.03
CA ALA A 193 22.42 -3.41 -24.17
C ALA A 193 21.87 -2.23 -25.00
N SER A 194 21.63 -1.08 -24.35
CA SER A 194 21.22 0.15 -25.04
C SER A 194 22.38 0.76 -25.81
N LEU A 195 23.59 0.77 -25.23
CA LEU A 195 24.78 1.21 -25.94
C LEU A 195 25.05 0.33 -27.17
N LYS A 196 25.00 -1.00 -27.02
CA LYS A 196 25.19 -1.92 -28.14
C LYS A 196 24.25 -1.61 -29.29
N ARG A 197 22.95 -1.42 -29.02
CA ARG A 197 21.96 -1.04 -30.06
C ARG A 197 22.26 0.30 -30.73
N LEU A 198 22.84 1.26 -30.01
CA LEU A 198 23.21 2.57 -30.56
C LEU A 198 24.49 2.51 -31.43
N LEU A 199 25.37 1.54 -31.16
CA LEU A 199 26.59 1.33 -31.94
C LEU A 199 26.35 0.50 -33.21
N ASP A 200 25.30 -0.34 -33.19
CA ASP A 200 24.91 -1.23 -34.31
C ASP A 200 23.97 -0.54 -35.28
N THR A 201 23.58 0.74 -35.04
CA THR A 201 22.71 1.59 -35.89
C THR A 201 23.55 2.58 -36.68
#